data_0bee12de435902a12ea279ed2e615689
#
_entry.id   0bee12de435902a12ea279ed2e615689
#
_cell.length_a   1.000
_cell.length_b   1.000
_cell.length_c   1.000
_cell.angle_alpha   90.00
_cell.angle_beta   90.00
_cell.angle_gamma   90.00
#
_symmetry.space_group_name_H-M   'P 1'
#
loop_
_entity.id
_entity.type
_entity.pdbx_description
1 polymer ?
#
loop_
_entity_poly.entity_id
_entity_poly.type
_entity_poly.pdbx_seq_one_letter_code
_entity_poly.pdbx_strand_id
1 'polypeptide(L)'
;MTRASIFVGAFLAVVALASLAQTPASPGVIALTGARIIDGTGRAPIQQGTIIVNKGVIEAVGAPAAVKIPAGATRVDLSGKTIIPGLINSHAHLNVWQGAKFSVRDDLIRRLKTYAMYGITSTVSLGSRPADEMEGLKLRDEQTRVTLDRARLYTGGLNAIGKTPEEARKSVDRLADLKVDIIKYHINGNPNDMTPDIYGALVDEAKKKGLRTFVHVFYIKDAKSAVEKGTDVIAHSIRDQDIDSAFAAELKRRNIGYIPTLTRDLSVFVYETRPAFFDEPFFRRGSALYDEEVAPLSNPANQEKLRNDKQAQAIKPALQQANRNLKILSDAGVPIAMGTDSGAENNLGRWQGYFEHLEMEMMVKAGMTPMQVIVAATGGGARITKVDPRIGSIEPGKWADLLVLNANPLDDIRNTRQIHSVWIGGNRVASVH
;
A
#
# COMPACT_ATOMS: atom_id res chain seq x y z
N MET A 1 17.76 -69.08 76.04
CA MET A 1 17.12 -67.77 76.17
C MET A 1 17.75 -66.81 75.21
N THR A 2 17.19 -66.68 74.02
CA THR A 2 17.65 -65.68 73.07
C THR A 2 16.47 -65.21 72.21
N ARG A 3 16.11 -63.98 72.40
CA ARG A 3 14.97 -63.30 71.66
C ARG A 3 15.44 -62.90 70.23
N ALA A 4 14.74 -63.39 69.23
CA ALA A 4 14.88 -62.92 67.83
C ALA A 4 13.98 -61.70 67.64
N SER A 5 14.57 -60.62 67.18
CA SER A 5 13.88 -59.39 66.78
C SER A 5 13.71 -59.36 65.26
N ILE A 6 12.47 -59.29 64.81
CA ILE A 6 12.06 -59.18 63.43
C ILE A 6 12.03 -57.72 63.06
N PHE A 7 12.88 -57.31 62.09
CA PHE A 7 12.83 -55.95 61.46
C PHE A 7 11.90 -56.03 60.27
N VAL A 8 10.83 -55.25 60.32
CA VAL A 8 9.95 -55.00 59.17
C VAL A 8 10.44 -53.73 58.48
N GLY A 9 11.06 -53.86 57.33
CA GLY A 9 11.48 -52.74 56.48
C GLY A 9 10.30 -52.25 55.66
N ALA A 10 9.85 -51.01 55.91
CA ALA A 10 8.88 -50.34 55.08
C ALA A 10 9.59 -49.68 53.86
N PHE A 11 9.29 -50.18 52.64
CA PHE A 11 9.72 -49.54 51.38
C PHE A 11 8.80 -48.36 51.08
N LEU A 12 9.24 -47.13 51.26
CA LEU A 12 8.62 -45.93 50.77
C LEU A 12 8.96 -45.76 49.26
N ALA A 13 7.98 -46.00 48.38
CA ALA A 13 8.08 -45.68 46.97
C ALA A 13 7.89 -44.14 46.78
N VAL A 14 8.99 -43.44 46.53
CA VAL A 14 8.93 -42.04 46.11
C VAL A 14 8.55 -41.96 44.64
N VAL A 15 7.28 -41.64 44.38
CA VAL A 15 6.81 -41.28 43.01
C VAL A 15 7.28 -39.87 42.72
N ALA A 16 8.37 -39.77 41.94
CA ALA A 16 8.82 -38.49 41.37
C ALA A 16 7.84 -38.05 40.29
N LEU A 17 6.93 -37.14 40.61
CA LEU A 17 6.15 -36.37 39.63
C LEU A 17 7.15 -35.47 38.84
N ALA A 18 7.52 -35.91 37.65
CA ALA A 18 8.21 -35.06 36.69
C ALA A 18 7.26 -33.92 36.30
N SER A 19 7.42 -32.78 36.95
CA SER A 19 6.81 -31.52 36.51
C SER A 19 7.40 -31.20 35.15
N LEU A 20 6.60 -31.37 34.08
CA LEU A 20 6.92 -30.80 32.76
C LEU A 20 6.99 -29.30 32.92
N ALA A 21 8.18 -28.77 33.14
CA ALA A 21 8.45 -27.37 33.11
C ALA A 21 8.02 -26.85 31.72
N GLN A 22 6.88 -26.18 31.68
CA GLN A 22 6.48 -25.39 30.51
C GLN A 22 7.56 -24.33 30.29
N THR A 23 8.27 -24.45 29.17
CA THR A 23 9.20 -23.39 28.74
C THR A 23 8.41 -22.08 28.72
N PRO A 24 8.82 -21.03 29.45
CA PRO A 24 8.11 -19.78 29.42
C PRO A 24 8.12 -19.25 27.98
N ALA A 25 6.95 -18.87 27.46
CA ALA A 25 6.83 -18.28 26.16
C ALA A 25 7.71 -17.05 26.07
N SER A 26 8.45 -16.93 24.97
CA SER A 26 9.15 -15.69 24.67
C SER A 26 8.17 -14.52 24.74
N PRO A 27 8.45 -13.45 25.52
CA PRO A 27 7.57 -12.30 25.55
C PRO A 27 7.44 -11.75 24.12
N GLY A 28 6.22 -11.64 23.58
CA GLY A 28 5.94 -11.04 22.30
C GLY A 28 5.34 -11.94 21.22
N VAL A 29 5.06 -13.23 21.48
CA VAL A 29 4.32 -14.07 20.53
C VAL A 29 2.83 -13.78 20.65
N ILE A 30 2.19 -13.48 19.51
CA ILE A 30 0.75 -13.22 19.39
C ILE A 30 0.14 -14.29 18.48
N ALA A 31 -1.00 -14.85 18.88
CA ALA A 31 -1.81 -15.74 18.06
C ALA A 31 -3.13 -15.05 17.73
N LEU A 32 -3.33 -14.67 16.47
CA LEU A 32 -4.60 -14.16 15.94
C LEU A 32 -5.40 -15.37 15.46
N THR A 33 -6.61 -15.60 16.00
CA THR A 33 -7.35 -16.85 15.78
C THR A 33 -8.79 -16.61 15.33
N GLY A 34 -9.36 -17.57 14.60
CA GLY A 34 -10.79 -17.63 14.30
C GLY A 34 -11.26 -16.79 13.12
N ALA A 35 -10.39 -15.98 12.52
CA ALA A 35 -10.76 -15.11 11.40
C ALA A 35 -10.75 -15.83 10.04
N ARG A 36 -11.52 -15.32 9.09
CA ARG A 36 -11.27 -15.56 7.66
C ARG A 36 -9.98 -14.85 7.27
N ILE A 37 -9.06 -15.54 6.58
CA ILE A 37 -7.81 -14.94 6.11
C ILE A 37 -7.82 -14.91 4.58
N ILE A 38 -7.69 -13.71 4.00
CA ILE A 38 -7.43 -13.48 2.57
C ILE A 38 -5.97 -13.05 2.48
N ASP A 39 -5.10 -13.92 1.99
CA ASP A 39 -3.66 -13.77 2.15
C ASP A 39 -2.97 -12.77 1.19
N GLY A 40 -3.72 -12.12 0.30
CA GLY A 40 -3.19 -11.15 -0.68
C GLY A 40 -2.54 -11.77 -1.92
N THR A 41 -2.54 -13.09 -2.05
CA THR A 41 -1.95 -13.81 -3.20
C THR A 41 -2.95 -14.16 -4.31
N GLY A 42 -4.25 -14.09 -4.01
CA GLY A 42 -5.33 -14.52 -4.90
C GLY A 42 -5.78 -15.96 -4.67
N ARG A 43 -5.18 -16.68 -3.72
CA ARG A 43 -5.65 -18.01 -3.30
C ARG A 43 -7.01 -17.93 -2.58
N ALA A 44 -7.69 -19.07 -2.49
CA ALA A 44 -8.93 -19.18 -1.73
C ALA A 44 -8.71 -18.80 -0.26
N PRO A 45 -9.66 -18.07 0.38
CA PRO A 45 -9.53 -17.66 1.77
C PRO A 45 -9.47 -18.85 2.75
N ILE A 46 -8.62 -18.75 3.76
CA ILE A 46 -8.57 -19.70 4.87
C ILE A 46 -9.71 -19.36 5.84
N GLN A 47 -10.59 -20.30 6.12
CA GLN A 47 -11.67 -20.12 7.07
C GLN A 47 -11.19 -20.39 8.50
N GLN A 48 -11.63 -19.57 9.46
CA GLN A 48 -11.26 -19.70 10.89
C GLN A 48 -9.75 -19.85 11.13
N GLY A 49 -8.95 -19.18 10.31
CA GLY A 49 -7.49 -19.31 10.29
C GLY A 49 -6.80 -18.82 11.56
N THR A 50 -5.56 -19.23 11.70
CA THR A 50 -4.65 -18.78 12.76
C THR A 50 -3.40 -18.17 12.15
N ILE A 51 -2.96 -17.02 12.69
CA ILE A 51 -1.70 -16.38 12.36
C ILE A 51 -0.85 -16.29 13.64
N ILE A 52 0.37 -16.78 13.60
CA ILE A 52 1.34 -16.62 14.68
C ILE A 52 2.28 -15.48 14.29
N VAL A 53 2.37 -14.48 15.16
CA VAL A 53 3.26 -13.33 15.01
C VAL A 53 4.32 -13.37 16.11
N ASN A 54 5.58 -13.29 15.72
CA ASN A 54 6.72 -13.25 16.64
C ASN A 54 7.64 -12.09 16.24
N LYS A 55 7.94 -11.19 17.17
CA LYS A 55 8.80 -9.99 16.93
C LYS A 55 8.43 -9.22 15.66
N GLY A 56 7.12 -9.04 15.43
CA GLY A 56 6.61 -8.28 14.31
C GLY A 56 6.55 -9.00 12.96
N VAL A 57 6.98 -10.25 12.90
CA VAL A 57 7.02 -11.08 11.69
C VAL A 57 6.00 -12.22 11.80
N ILE A 58 5.37 -12.58 10.71
CA ILE A 58 4.50 -13.76 10.62
C ILE A 58 5.39 -15.01 10.65
N GLU A 59 5.18 -15.85 11.65
CA GLU A 59 5.93 -17.11 11.81
C GLU A 59 5.19 -18.29 11.20
N ALA A 60 3.85 -18.29 11.34
CA ALA A 60 2.99 -19.34 10.76
C ALA A 60 1.62 -18.77 10.42
N VAL A 61 0.98 -19.34 9.40
CA VAL A 61 -0.41 -19.05 9.01
C VAL A 61 -1.05 -20.31 8.42
N GLY A 62 -2.32 -20.55 8.75
CA GLY A 62 -3.04 -21.70 8.21
C GLY A 62 -4.38 -21.96 8.90
N ALA A 63 -5.00 -23.07 8.52
CA ALA A 63 -6.19 -23.59 9.21
C ALA A 63 -5.85 -23.97 10.68
N PRO A 64 -6.82 -23.99 11.59
CA PRO A 64 -6.57 -24.25 13.02
C PRO A 64 -5.79 -25.54 13.29
N ALA A 65 -6.07 -26.60 12.55
CA ALA A 65 -5.39 -27.89 12.69
C ALA A 65 -3.94 -27.88 12.16
N ALA A 66 -3.60 -26.94 11.30
CA ALA A 66 -2.27 -26.85 10.67
C ALA A 66 -1.29 -25.93 11.42
N VAL A 67 -1.79 -25.09 12.34
CA VAL A 67 -0.96 -24.12 13.07
C VAL A 67 -0.99 -24.39 14.56
N LYS A 68 0.15 -24.83 15.10
CA LYS A 68 0.33 -25.01 16.54
C LYS A 68 0.56 -23.66 17.21
N ILE A 69 -0.31 -23.29 18.15
CA ILE A 69 -0.14 -22.06 18.94
C ILE A 69 0.88 -22.35 20.04
N PRO A 70 1.99 -21.55 20.12
CA PRO A 70 2.98 -21.71 21.18
C PRO A 70 2.37 -21.54 22.57
N ALA A 71 2.87 -22.30 23.54
CA ALA A 71 2.46 -22.12 24.94
C ALA A 71 2.80 -20.70 25.41
N GLY A 72 1.86 -20.02 26.09
CA GLY A 72 2.02 -18.66 26.60
C GLY A 72 1.91 -17.56 25.53
N ALA A 73 1.59 -17.87 24.25
CA ALA A 73 1.27 -16.83 23.27
C ALA A 73 0.03 -16.03 23.70
N THR A 74 0.09 -14.72 23.54
CA THR A 74 -1.09 -13.85 23.72
C THR A 74 -2.10 -14.17 22.63
N ARG A 75 -3.27 -14.69 23.02
CA ARG A 75 -4.34 -15.02 22.07
C ARG A 75 -5.26 -13.83 21.87
N VAL A 76 -5.53 -13.54 20.59
CA VAL A 76 -6.51 -12.53 20.17
C VAL A 76 -7.56 -13.28 19.34
N ASP A 77 -8.76 -13.40 19.89
CA ASP A 77 -9.88 -13.98 19.16
C ASP A 77 -10.46 -12.96 18.17
N LEU A 78 -10.45 -13.32 16.90
CA LEU A 78 -10.99 -12.55 15.77
C LEU A 78 -12.08 -13.33 15.03
N SER A 79 -12.80 -14.22 15.75
CA SER A 79 -13.93 -14.96 15.21
C SER A 79 -14.96 -14.02 14.58
N GLY A 80 -15.45 -14.39 13.40
CA GLY A 80 -16.38 -13.56 12.62
C GLY A 80 -15.75 -12.36 11.90
N LYS A 81 -14.43 -12.12 12.05
CA LYS A 81 -13.70 -11.07 11.34
C LYS A 81 -13.03 -11.62 10.07
N THR A 82 -12.60 -10.68 9.21
CA THR A 82 -11.76 -11.00 8.06
C THR A 82 -10.42 -10.30 8.21
N ILE A 83 -9.31 -11.02 8.01
CA ILE A 83 -7.97 -10.45 7.99
C ILE A 83 -7.46 -10.44 6.55
N ILE A 84 -6.95 -9.30 6.13
CA ILE A 84 -6.22 -9.12 4.87
C ILE A 84 -4.84 -8.55 5.18
N PRO A 85 -3.84 -8.63 4.27
CA PRO A 85 -2.62 -7.84 4.42
C PRO A 85 -2.97 -6.36 4.54
N GLY A 86 -2.15 -5.60 5.25
CA GLY A 86 -2.27 -4.16 5.22
C GLY A 86 -2.21 -3.62 3.80
N LEU A 87 -3.02 -2.62 3.49
CA LEU A 87 -3.11 -2.06 2.14
C LEU A 87 -1.82 -1.33 1.77
N ILE A 88 -1.47 -1.41 0.48
CA ILE A 88 -0.31 -0.73 -0.11
C ILE A 88 -0.80 0.31 -1.10
N ASN A 89 -0.51 1.59 -0.86
CA ASN A 89 -0.63 2.61 -1.89
C ASN A 89 0.65 2.64 -2.72
N SER A 90 0.60 2.11 -3.93
CA SER A 90 1.75 1.99 -4.83
C SER A 90 2.08 3.28 -5.59
N HIS A 91 1.26 4.32 -5.45
CA HIS A 91 1.45 5.64 -6.03
C HIS A 91 0.83 6.71 -5.14
N ALA A 92 1.62 7.22 -4.21
CA ALA A 92 1.27 8.32 -3.34
C ALA A 92 2.27 9.47 -3.49
N HIS A 93 2.00 10.56 -2.83
CA HIS A 93 2.94 11.63 -2.56
C HIS A 93 2.96 11.94 -1.07
N LEU A 94 4.15 12.09 -0.54
CA LEU A 94 4.35 12.48 0.84
C LEU A 94 5.05 13.85 0.84
N ASN A 95 4.27 14.90 0.57
CA ASN A 95 4.73 16.27 0.48
C ASN A 95 4.15 17.11 1.62
N VAL A 96 4.97 17.94 2.22
CA VAL A 96 4.54 18.95 3.20
C VAL A 96 4.03 20.18 2.48
N TRP A 97 2.91 20.72 2.92
CA TRP A 97 2.34 21.93 2.31
C TRP A 97 3.15 23.18 2.69
N GLN A 98 3.25 24.10 1.76
CA GLN A 98 3.81 25.42 2.06
C GLN A 98 2.95 26.12 3.11
N GLY A 99 3.58 26.63 4.18
CA GLY A 99 2.87 27.22 5.32
C GLY A 99 2.40 26.23 6.36
N ALA A 100 2.83 24.96 6.31
CA ALA A 100 2.53 23.99 7.34
C ALA A 100 2.96 24.48 8.74
N LYS A 101 2.08 24.27 9.73
CA LYS A 101 2.30 24.65 11.15
C LYS A 101 3.31 23.72 11.86
N PHE A 102 3.71 22.64 11.21
CA PHE A 102 4.56 21.58 11.76
C PHE A 102 5.93 21.60 11.09
N SER A 103 6.92 21.00 11.76
CA SER A 103 8.17 20.67 11.08
C SER A 103 7.90 19.69 9.92
N VAL A 104 8.79 19.65 8.91
CA VAL A 104 8.68 18.69 7.80
C VAL A 104 8.49 17.27 8.34
N ARG A 105 9.33 16.86 9.28
CA ARG A 105 9.28 15.55 9.89
C ARG A 105 7.95 15.24 10.55
N ASP A 106 7.44 16.16 11.37
CA ASP A 106 6.19 15.95 12.12
C ASP A 106 4.99 15.86 11.18
N ASP A 107 4.95 16.68 10.11
CA ASP A 107 3.88 16.60 9.13
C ASP A 107 3.92 15.29 8.33
N LEU A 108 5.10 14.83 7.93
CA LEU A 108 5.26 13.53 7.28
C LEU A 108 4.80 12.38 8.18
N ILE A 109 5.16 12.40 9.47
CA ILE A 109 4.69 11.41 10.45
C ILE A 109 3.17 11.46 10.60
N ARG A 110 2.57 12.65 10.68
CA ARG A 110 1.11 12.84 10.77
C ARG A 110 0.40 12.22 9.57
N ARG A 111 0.91 12.42 8.37
CA ARG A 111 0.38 11.83 7.12
C ARG A 111 0.50 10.31 7.11
N LEU A 112 1.64 9.77 7.53
CA LEU A 112 1.84 8.32 7.64
C LEU A 112 0.93 7.69 8.70
N LYS A 113 0.65 8.39 9.81
CA LYS A 113 -0.34 7.97 10.81
C LYS A 113 -1.77 7.99 10.25
N THR A 114 -2.10 9.00 9.44
CA THR A 114 -3.39 9.05 8.75
C THR A 114 -3.56 7.84 7.81
N TYR A 115 -2.57 7.50 7.00
CA TYR A 115 -2.60 6.28 6.19
C TYR A 115 -2.87 5.03 7.05
N ALA A 116 -2.11 4.85 8.14
CA ALA A 116 -2.27 3.70 9.03
C ALA A 116 -3.69 3.62 9.63
N MET A 117 -4.28 4.75 10.01
CA MET A 117 -5.64 4.83 10.55
C MET A 117 -6.71 4.33 9.56
N TYR A 118 -6.46 4.46 8.27
CA TYR A 118 -7.28 3.91 7.19
C TYR A 118 -6.88 2.50 6.74
N GLY A 119 -5.92 1.84 7.41
CA GLY A 119 -5.48 0.49 7.06
C GLY A 119 -4.46 0.41 5.94
N ILE A 120 -3.95 1.55 5.46
CA ILE A 120 -2.83 1.59 4.53
C ILE A 120 -1.55 1.48 5.36
N THR A 121 -0.91 0.32 5.32
CA THR A 121 0.28 0.04 6.13
C THR A 121 1.59 0.32 5.40
N SER A 122 1.53 0.49 4.09
CA SER A 122 2.69 0.86 3.26
C SER A 122 2.30 1.84 2.17
N THR A 123 3.16 2.82 1.92
CA THR A 123 2.97 3.82 0.86
C THR A 123 4.27 4.03 0.09
N VAL A 124 4.17 4.14 -1.23
CA VAL A 124 5.28 4.42 -2.14
C VAL A 124 5.11 5.85 -2.66
N SER A 125 5.95 6.77 -2.16
CA SER A 125 5.94 8.16 -2.60
C SER A 125 6.69 8.30 -3.93
N LEU A 126 5.94 8.58 -4.99
CA LEU A 126 6.46 8.74 -6.36
C LEU A 126 6.77 10.21 -6.67
N GLY A 127 7.74 10.76 -5.99
CA GLY A 127 8.19 12.13 -6.14
C GLY A 127 8.05 12.92 -4.84
N SER A 128 9.18 13.37 -4.33
CA SER A 128 9.30 14.29 -3.20
C SER A 128 9.59 15.69 -3.72
N ARG A 129 9.47 16.68 -2.83
CA ARG A 129 10.04 18.00 -3.05
C ARG A 129 11.44 18.07 -2.44
N PRO A 130 12.29 19.04 -2.85
CA PRO A 130 13.61 19.19 -2.25
C PRO A 130 13.59 19.30 -0.72
N ALA A 131 12.57 20.00 -0.16
CA ALA A 131 12.43 20.17 1.29
C ALA A 131 12.09 18.87 2.03
N ASP A 132 11.38 17.93 1.38
CA ASP A 132 10.83 16.72 2.00
C ASP A 132 11.73 15.48 1.79
N GLU A 133 12.59 15.51 0.76
CA GLU A 133 13.35 14.35 0.30
C GLU A 133 14.18 13.70 1.41
N MET A 134 14.98 14.50 2.10
CA MET A 134 15.90 13.96 3.12
C MET A 134 15.18 13.46 4.37
N GLU A 135 14.12 14.14 4.81
CA GLU A 135 13.33 13.68 5.96
C GLU A 135 12.53 12.41 5.61
N GLY A 136 12.01 12.32 4.38
CA GLY A 136 11.36 11.10 3.89
C GLY A 136 12.30 9.89 3.92
N LEU A 137 13.54 10.05 3.44
CA LEU A 137 14.56 8.99 3.47
C LEU A 137 14.93 8.59 4.90
N LYS A 138 15.10 9.54 5.83
CA LYS A 138 15.35 9.23 7.25
C LYS A 138 14.18 8.45 7.86
N LEU A 139 12.93 8.85 7.61
CA LEU A 139 11.75 8.16 8.11
C LEU A 139 11.63 6.75 7.56
N ARG A 140 12.00 6.52 6.29
CA ARG A 140 12.09 5.20 5.70
C ARG A 140 13.13 4.32 6.41
N ASP A 141 14.32 4.84 6.66
CA ASP A 141 15.39 4.07 7.29
C ASP A 141 15.09 3.68 8.75
N GLU A 142 14.18 4.41 9.41
CA GLU A 142 13.73 4.13 10.76
C GLU A 142 12.63 3.06 10.87
N GLN A 143 12.03 2.62 9.75
CA GLN A 143 10.80 1.81 9.75
C GLN A 143 10.98 0.33 10.08
N THR A 144 12.20 -0.14 10.27
CA THR A 144 12.50 -1.51 10.71
C THR A 144 12.26 -1.74 12.21
N ARG A 145 11.87 -0.70 12.95
CA ARG A 145 11.55 -0.80 14.38
C ARG A 145 10.29 -1.62 14.60
N VAL A 146 10.33 -2.51 15.58
CA VAL A 146 9.19 -3.38 15.96
C VAL A 146 8.02 -2.58 16.56
N THR A 147 8.25 -1.31 16.97
CA THR A 147 7.24 -0.42 17.59
C THR A 147 6.71 0.63 16.63
N LEU A 148 6.66 0.34 15.34
CA LEU A 148 6.17 1.29 14.35
C LEU A 148 4.66 1.55 14.53
N ASP A 149 4.27 2.82 14.64
CA ASP A 149 2.90 3.29 14.86
C ASP A 149 2.29 4.03 13.66
N ARG A 150 2.93 3.93 12.53
CA ARG A 150 2.58 4.62 11.28
C ARG A 150 2.83 3.72 10.06
N ALA A 151 2.25 4.07 8.91
CA ALA A 151 2.52 3.38 7.66
C ALA A 151 4.02 3.40 7.32
N ARG A 152 4.50 2.33 6.68
CA ARG A 152 5.84 2.28 6.10
C ARG A 152 5.91 3.20 4.90
N LEU A 153 7.03 3.88 4.76
CA LEU A 153 7.33 4.76 3.64
C LEU A 153 8.39 4.12 2.74
N TYR A 154 8.15 4.13 1.45
CA TYR A 154 9.14 3.89 0.41
C TYR A 154 9.11 5.11 -0.52
N THR A 155 10.24 5.50 -1.10
CA THR A 155 10.30 6.77 -1.82
C THR A 155 11.26 6.74 -3.00
N GLY A 156 10.86 7.42 -4.08
CA GLY A 156 11.72 7.70 -5.23
C GLY A 156 12.57 8.96 -5.08
N GLY A 157 12.46 9.69 -3.96
CA GLY A 157 13.08 11.00 -3.86
C GLY A 157 12.51 11.99 -4.88
N LEU A 158 13.35 12.85 -5.42
CA LEU A 158 12.97 13.77 -6.52
C LEU A 158 12.70 12.97 -7.81
N ASN A 159 11.91 13.56 -8.70
CA ASN A 159 11.76 13.01 -10.04
C ASN A 159 13.09 13.05 -10.79
N ALA A 160 13.42 11.96 -11.49
CA ALA A 160 14.58 11.95 -12.37
C ALA A 160 14.29 12.75 -13.64
N ILE A 161 15.20 13.65 -13.99
CA ILE A 161 15.08 14.59 -15.10
C ILE A 161 16.41 14.73 -15.85
N GLY A 162 16.37 15.25 -17.05
CA GLY A 162 17.56 15.62 -17.82
C GLY A 162 17.18 16.34 -19.12
N LYS A 163 18.02 17.20 -19.61
CA LYS A 163 17.92 17.83 -20.95
C LYS A 163 18.76 17.09 -21.99
N THR A 164 19.68 16.26 -21.52
CA THR A 164 20.52 15.37 -22.34
C THR A 164 20.54 13.97 -21.73
N PRO A 165 20.91 12.92 -22.51
CA PRO A 165 21.11 11.58 -21.98
C PRO A 165 22.10 11.52 -20.80
N GLU A 166 23.15 12.35 -20.83
CA GLU A 166 24.13 12.40 -19.75
C GLU A 166 23.56 12.98 -18.46
N GLU A 167 22.83 14.10 -18.55
CA GLU A 167 22.13 14.69 -17.40
C GLU A 167 21.12 13.74 -16.79
N ALA A 168 20.37 13.00 -17.63
CA ALA A 168 19.42 12.00 -17.17
C ALA A 168 20.12 10.88 -16.38
N ARG A 169 21.26 10.36 -16.83
CA ARG A 169 22.08 9.40 -16.07
C ARG A 169 22.56 9.97 -14.75
N LYS A 170 23.11 11.18 -14.75
CA LYS A 170 23.55 11.86 -13.50
C LYS A 170 22.41 12.05 -12.50
N SER A 171 21.19 12.32 -12.99
CA SER A 171 20.02 12.41 -12.13
C SER A 171 19.71 11.07 -11.44
N VAL A 172 19.81 9.96 -12.17
CA VAL A 172 19.66 8.60 -11.61
C VAL A 172 20.79 8.27 -10.63
N ASP A 173 22.05 8.58 -10.99
CA ASP A 173 23.20 8.34 -10.10
C ASP A 173 23.02 9.03 -8.74
N ARG A 174 22.63 10.32 -8.75
CA ARG A 174 22.34 11.06 -7.52
C ARG A 174 21.26 10.36 -6.66
N LEU A 175 20.16 9.90 -7.27
CA LEU A 175 19.09 9.23 -6.57
C LEU A 175 19.53 7.86 -6.03
N ALA A 176 20.33 7.13 -6.80
CA ALA A 176 20.91 5.85 -6.38
C ALA A 176 21.87 6.03 -5.18
N ASP A 177 22.70 7.09 -5.17
CA ASP A 177 23.58 7.43 -4.04
C ASP A 177 22.79 7.75 -2.77
N LEU A 178 21.60 8.34 -2.90
CA LEU A 178 20.64 8.54 -1.80
C LEU A 178 19.90 7.27 -1.40
N LYS A 179 20.12 6.15 -2.11
CA LYS A 179 19.48 4.85 -1.87
C LYS A 179 17.96 4.91 -1.92
N VAL A 180 17.41 5.65 -2.89
CA VAL A 180 15.97 5.65 -3.13
C VAL A 180 15.46 4.25 -3.50
N ASP A 181 14.17 3.98 -3.29
CA ASP A 181 13.58 2.66 -3.52
C ASP A 181 13.21 2.44 -4.99
N ILE A 182 12.90 3.51 -5.73
CA ILE A 182 12.49 3.49 -7.15
C ILE A 182 12.94 4.78 -7.87
N ILE A 183 12.84 4.79 -9.19
CA ILE A 183 13.04 5.99 -10.01
C ILE A 183 11.70 6.40 -10.64
N LYS A 184 11.29 7.65 -10.43
CA LYS A 184 10.12 8.26 -11.06
C LYS A 184 10.54 9.27 -12.11
N TYR A 185 9.87 9.25 -13.28
CA TYR A 185 10.02 10.27 -14.32
C TYR A 185 8.68 10.55 -15.02
N HIS A 186 8.61 11.62 -15.80
CA HIS A 186 7.39 12.09 -16.44
C HIS A 186 7.53 12.21 -17.96
N ILE A 187 6.45 11.81 -18.65
CA ILE A 187 6.17 12.13 -20.05
C ILE A 187 4.73 12.68 -20.07
N ASN A 188 4.56 13.99 -20.29
CA ASN A 188 3.27 14.68 -20.18
C ASN A 188 2.63 14.94 -21.55
N GLY A 189 3.30 14.56 -22.64
CA GLY A 189 2.89 14.87 -24.01
C GLY A 189 3.18 16.32 -24.42
N ASN A 190 4.08 16.98 -23.71
CA ASN A 190 4.47 18.37 -23.97
C ASN A 190 5.77 18.45 -24.81
N PRO A 191 5.95 19.52 -25.61
CA PRO A 191 7.17 19.70 -26.39
C PRO A 191 8.46 19.77 -25.59
N ASN A 192 8.37 20.11 -24.30
CA ASN A 192 9.51 20.24 -23.40
C ASN A 192 9.80 18.95 -22.57
N ASP A 193 9.07 17.87 -22.82
CA ASP A 193 9.33 16.59 -22.18
C ASP A 193 10.68 16.02 -22.61
N MET A 194 11.23 15.12 -21.81
CA MET A 194 12.40 14.34 -22.19
C MET A 194 12.09 13.56 -23.48
N THR A 195 13.03 13.60 -24.44
CA THR A 195 12.93 12.79 -25.66
C THR A 195 13.13 11.30 -25.37
N PRO A 196 12.72 10.37 -26.26
CA PRO A 196 12.96 8.95 -26.09
C PRO A 196 14.41 8.55 -25.83
N ASP A 197 15.38 9.29 -26.37
CA ASP A 197 16.80 9.02 -26.12
C ASP A 197 17.22 9.46 -24.70
N ILE A 198 16.65 10.55 -24.18
CA ILE A 198 16.94 11.04 -22.85
C ILE A 198 16.37 10.11 -21.79
N TYR A 199 15.06 9.80 -21.85
CA TYR A 199 14.49 8.89 -20.85
C TYR A 199 14.91 7.42 -21.06
N GLY A 200 15.30 7.00 -22.28
CA GLY A 200 15.95 5.72 -22.52
C GLY A 200 17.27 5.62 -21.76
N ALA A 201 18.08 6.66 -21.78
CA ALA A 201 19.33 6.73 -21.02
C ALA A 201 19.08 6.68 -19.48
N LEU A 202 18.01 7.33 -19.02
CA LEU A 202 17.56 7.28 -17.62
C LEU A 202 17.19 5.85 -17.21
N VAL A 203 16.36 5.17 -18.02
CA VAL A 203 15.91 3.79 -17.76
C VAL A 203 17.07 2.81 -17.76
N ASP A 204 18.00 2.94 -18.72
CA ASP A 204 19.21 2.12 -18.78
C ASP A 204 20.08 2.28 -17.53
N GLU A 205 20.26 3.53 -17.05
CA GLU A 205 21.05 3.78 -15.85
C GLU A 205 20.37 3.25 -14.60
N ALA A 206 19.04 3.45 -14.46
CA ALA A 206 18.26 2.89 -13.36
C ALA A 206 18.41 1.36 -13.31
N LYS A 207 18.36 0.69 -14.44
CA LYS A 207 18.59 -0.75 -14.57
C LYS A 207 19.96 -1.20 -14.06
N LYS A 208 21.02 -0.47 -14.40
CA LYS A 208 22.40 -0.76 -13.91
C LYS A 208 22.48 -0.63 -12.40
N LYS A 209 21.73 0.32 -11.80
CA LYS A 209 21.65 0.51 -10.34
C LYS A 209 20.70 -0.47 -9.65
N GLY A 210 19.99 -1.35 -10.39
CA GLY A 210 18.99 -2.26 -9.84
C GLY A 210 17.69 -1.60 -9.39
N LEU A 211 17.43 -0.36 -9.85
CA LEU A 211 16.26 0.44 -9.51
C LEU A 211 15.16 0.27 -10.57
N ARG A 212 13.91 0.11 -10.13
CA ARG A 212 12.75 0.07 -11.02
C ARG A 212 12.33 1.47 -11.41
N THR A 213 11.85 1.60 -12.65
CA THR A 213 11.40 2.88 -13.21
C THR A 213 9.87 2.95 -13.30
N PHE A 214 9.33 4.09 -12.88
CA PHE A 214 7.90 4.43 -12.88
C PHE A 214 7.69 5.66 -13.75
N VAL A 215 6.92 5.52 -14.83
CA VAL A 215 6.65 6.62 -15.78
C VAL A 215 5.26 7.20 -15.58
N HIS A 216 5.19 8.53 -15.46
CA HIS A 216 3.92 9.27 -15.62
C HIS A 216 3.58 9.37 -17.11
N VAL A 217 2.38 8.95 -17.49
CA VAL A 217 1.87 9.09 -18.86
C VAL A 217 0.38 9.46 -18.88
N PHE A 218 -0.08 9.97 -20.01
CA PHE A 218 -1.47 10.17 -20.34
C PHE A 218 -1.83 9.42 -21.63
N TYR A 219 -0.96 9.50 -22.64
CA TYR A 219 -1.19 9.05 -24.00
C TYR A 219 -0.61 7.65 -24.21
N ILE A 220 -1.33 6.83 -24.98
CA ILE A 220 -0.86 5.47 -25.32
C ILE A 220 0.44 5.48 -26.12
N LYS A 221 0.65 6.49 -26.98
CA LYS A 221 1.90 6.65 -27.74
C LYS A 221 3.11 6.76 -26.83
N ASP A 222 2.97 7.53 -25.74
CA ASP A 222 4.05 7.79 -24.78
C ASP A 222 4.29 6.55 -23.90
N ALA A 223 3.21 5.84 -23.52
CA ALA A 223 3.31 4.57 -22.83
C ALA A 223 4.04 3.50 -23.67
N LYS A 224 3.68 3.35 -24.95
CA LYS A 224 4.35 2.42 -25.88
C LYS A 224 5.84 2.75 -25.99
N SER A 225 6.19 4.03 -26.19
CA SER A 225 7.58 4.47 -26.28
C SER A 225 8.36 4.22 -24.99
N ALA A 226 7.78 4.53 -23.82
CA ALA A 226 8.42 4.25 -22.52
C ALA A 226 8.64 2.74 -22.30
N VAL A 227 7.67 1.90 -22.65
CA VAL A 227 7.78 0.43 -22.59
C VAL A 227 8.86 -0.08 -23.54
N GLU A 228 8.94 0.44 -24.78
CA GLU A 228 10.01 0.12 -25.71
C GLU A 228 11.40 0.41 -25.12
N LYS A 229 11.58 1.56 -24.47
CA LYS A 229 12.82 1.94 -23.78
C LYS A 229 13.05 1.15 -22.47
N GLY A 230 12.12 0.32 -22.05
CA GLY A 230 12.33 -0.65 -20.95
C GLY A 230 11.85 -0.22 -19.59
N THR A 231 10.93 0.76 -19.49
CA THR A 231 10.30 1.12 -18.22
C THR A 231 9.63 -0.09 -17.56
N ASP A 232 9.58 -0.10 -16.23
CA ASP A 232 9.03 -1.23 -15.46
C ASP A 232 7.56 -1.05 -15.10
N VAL A 233 7.11 0.21 -14.89
CA VAL A 233 5.77 0.50 -14.38
C VAL A 233 5.20 1.74 -15.06
N ILE A 234 3.98 1.59 -15.58
CA ILE A 234 3.15 2.70 -16.06
C ILE A 234 2.36 3.23 -14.86
N ALA A 235 2.63 4.47 -14.49
CA ALA A 235 1.97 5.17 -13.41
C ALA A 235 1.01 6.21 -13.99
N HIS A 236 -0.24 6.10 -13.58
CA HIS A 236 -1.46 6.70 -14.12
C HIS A 236 -2.05 5.94 -15.30
N SER A 237 -3.35 6.16 -15.48
CA SER A 237 -4.09 5.56 -16.57
C SER A 237 -3.67 6.11 -17.93
N ILE A 238 -3.54 5.22 -18.91
CA ILE A 238 -3.64 5.57 -20.34
C ILE A 238 -5.11 5.89 -20.58
N ARG A 239 -5.43 7.10 -21.06
CA ARG A 239 -6.81 7.58 -21.09
C ARG A 239 -7.18 8.48 -22.26
N ASP A 240 -6.39 8.44 -23.33
CA ASP A 240 -6.65 9.12 -24.61
C ASP A 240 -7.42 8.23 -25.60
N GLN A 241 -7.16 6.92 -25.58
CA GLN A 241 -7.80 5.95 -26.47
C GLN A 241 -7.72 4.51 -25.90
N ASP A 242 -8.40 3.56 -26.53
CA ASP A 242 -8.39 2.15 -26.13
C ASP A 242 -7.00 1.54 -26.27
N ILE A 243 -6.62 0.73 -25.28
CA ILE A 243 -5.43 -0.12 -25.36
C ILE A 243 -5.76 -1.32 -26.27
N ASP A 244 -4.98 -1.50 -27.32
CA ASP A 244 -5.11 -2.64 -28.20
C ASP A 244 -4.61 -3.95 -27.57
N SER A 245 -5.11 -5.07 -28.06
CA SER A 245 -4.77 -6.41 -27.54
C SER A 245 -3.29 -6.76 -27.64
N ALA A 246 -2.59 -6.24 -28.66
CA ALA A 246 -1.17 -6.49 -28.87
C ALA A 246 -0.35 -5.79 -27.78
N PHE A 247 -0.67 -4.53 -27.44
CA PHE A 247 0.00 -3.81 -26.39
C PHE A 247 -0.31 -4.38 -25.00
N ALA A 248 -1.57 -4.78 -24.74
CA ALA A 248 -1.91 -5.49 -23.50
C ALA A 248 -1.13 -6.80 -23.33
N ALA A 249 -1.00 -7.59 -24.41
CA ALA A 249 -0.20 -8.81 -24.43
C ALA A 249 1.30 -8.53 -24.19
N GLU A 250 1.83 -7.45 -24.74
CA GLU A 250 3.22 -7.02 -24.52
C GLU A 250 3.45 -6.65 -23.06
N LEU A 251 2.57 -5.82 -22.44
CA LEU A 251 2.67 -5.47 -21.04
C LEU A 251 2.69 -6.71 -20.15
N LYS A 252 1.80 -7.67 -20.40
CA LYS A 252 1.77 -8.94 -19.67
C LYS A 252 3.07 -9.73 -19.86
N ARG A 253 3.49 -9.95 -21.12
CA ARG A 253 4.69 -10.72 -21.45
C ARG A 253 5.97 -10.15 -20.83
N ARG A 254 6.09 -8.82 -20.79
CA ARG A 254 7.23 -8.11 -20.20
C ARG A 254 7.08 -7.88 -18.71
N ASN A 255 5.96 -8.30 -18.11
CA ASN A 255 5.65 -8.11 -16.70
C ASN A 255 5.69 -6.61 -16.28
N ILE A 256 5.19 -5.74 -17.15
CA ILE A 256 5.09 -4.30 -16.89
C ILE A 256 3.95 -4.06 -15.90
N GLY A 257 4.22 -3.37 -14.81
CA GLY A 257 3.21 -2.99 -13.83
C GLY A 257 2.33 -1.83 -14.32
N TYR A 258 1.06 -1.82 -13.90
CA TYR A 258 0.12 -0.74 -14.20
C TYR A 258 -0.56 -0.24 -12.93
N ILE A 259 -0.53 1.08 -12.70
CA ILE A 259 -1.14 1.73 -11.53
C ILE A 259 -2.14 2.77 -12.05
N PRO A 260 -3.46 2.53 -11.98
CA PRO A 260 -4.46 3.36 -12.67
C PRO A 260 -4.63 4.75 -12.08
N THR A 261 -4.63 4.90 -10.77
CA THR A 261 -4.89 6.18 -10.06
C THR A 261 -6.18 6.88 -10.51
N LEU A 262 -7.30 6.15 -10.55
CA LEU A 262 -8.60 6.66 -11.03
C LEU A 262 -9.11 7.82 -10.17
N THR A 263 -8.86 7.76 -8.86
CA THR A 263 -9.22 8.82 -7.91
C THR A 263 -8.48 10.13 -8.17
N ARG A 264 -7.27 10.07 -8.71
CA ARG A 264 -6.53 11.24 -9.18
C ARG A 264 -7.32 11.99 -10.26
N ASP A 265 -7.86 11.29 -11.24
CA ASP A 265 -8.64 11.89 -12.31
C ASP A 265 -10.01 12.35 -11.81
N LEU A 266 -10.64 11.58 -10.92
CA LEU A 266 -11.88 11.97 -10.26
C LEU A 266 -11.71 13.29 -9.49
N SER A 267 -10.60 13.48 -8.78
CA SER A 267 -10.33 14.67 -7.98
C SER A 267 -10.31 15.98 -8.79
N VAL A 268 -10.11 15.90 -10.10
CA VAL A 268 -10.03 17.08 -10.98
C VAL A 268 -11.41 17.74 -11.14
N PHE A 269 -12.51 17.00 -11.05
CA PHE A 269 -13.85 17.55 -11.32
C PHE A 269 -14.90 17.22 -10.27
N VAL A 270 -14.67 16.27 -9.34
CA VAL A 270 -15.70 15.83 -8.37
C VAL A 270 -16.19 16.97 -7.47
N TYR A 271 -15.36 17.97 -7.27
CA TYR A 271 -15.65 19.15 -6.44
C TYR A 271 -16.42 20.26 -7.19
N GLU A 272 -16.92 20.01 -8.38
CA GLU A 272 -17.87 20.92 -9.06
C GLU A 272 -19.21 21.02 -8.29
N THR A 273 -19.47 20.08 -7.40
CA THR A 273 -20.50 20.10 -6.36
C THR A 273 -19.88 19.64 -5.05
N ARG A 274 -20.53 19.87 -3.91
CA ARG A 274 -20.05 19.32 -2.63
C ARG A 274 -20.25 17.80 -2.62
N PRO A 275 -19.19 17.00 -2.54
CA PRO A 275 -19.33 15.54 -2.53
C PRO A 275 -20.04 15.06 -1.27
N ALA A 276 -20.92 14.06 -1.42
CA ALA A 276 -21.65 13.47 -0.30
C ALA A 276 -20.71 12.78 0.72
N PHE A 277 -19.57 12.27 0.27
CA PHE A 277 -18.61 11.59 1.15
C PHE A 277 -17.98 12.52 2.20
N PHE A 278 -18.06 13.86 2.07
CA PHE A 278 -17.60 14.77 3.12
C PHE A 278 -18.33 14.59 4.45
N ASP A 279 -19.55 14.05 4.41
CA ASP A 279 -20.38 13.79 5.59
C ASP A 279 -20.29 12.34 6.08
N GLU A 280 -19.58 11.45 5.36
CA GLU A 280 -19.41 10.07 5.77
C GLU A 280 -18.55 9.95 7.04
N PRO A 281 -18.97 9.18 8.05
CA PRO A 281 -18.15 8.95 9.27
C PRO A 281 -16.76 8.41 8.95
N PHE A 282 -16.63 7.59 7.89
CA PHE A 282 -15.34 7.04 7.48
C PHE A 282 -14.41 8.13 6.93
N PHE A 283 -14.92 9.06 6.12
CA PHE A 283 -14.14 10.21 5.64
C PHE A 283 -13.71 11.10 6.82
N ARG A 284 -14.62 11.35 7.77
CA ARG A 284 -14.36 12.22 8.94
C ARG A 284 -13.27 11.71 9.88
N ARG A 285 -12.84 10.47 9.77
CA ARG A 285 -11.64 9.97 10.48
C ARG A 285 -10.38 10.78 10.16
N GLY A 286 -10.26 11.30 8.95
CA GLY A 286 -9.13 12.11 8.50
C GLY A 286 -9.25 13.61 8.80
N SER A 287 -10.30 14.06 9.52
CA SER A 287 -10.60 15.48 9.72
C SER A 287 -9.41 16.32 10.19
N ALA A 288 -8.58 15.80 11.08
CA ALA A 288 -7.37 16.49 11.54
C ALA A 288 -6.39 16.88 10.40
N LEU A 289 -6.46 16.19 9.24
CA LEU A 289 -5.68 16.50 8.04
C LEU A 289 -6.53 17.17 6.96
N TYR A 290 -7.82 16.88 6.87
CA TYR A 290 -8.68 17.23 5.75
C TYR A 290 -9.44 18.55 5.91
N ASP A 291 -9.75 19.00 7.13
CA ASP A 291 -10.68 20.12 7.37
C ASP A 291 -10.23 21.43 6.70
N GLU A 292 -8.93 21.68 6.59
CA GLU A 292 -8.42 22.86 5.90
C GLU A 292 -8.72 22.87 4.39
N GLU A 293 -8.87 21.68 3.78
CA GLU A 293 -9.17 21.52 2.33
C GLU A 293 -10.67 21.45 2.05
N VAL A 294 -11.48 20.93 2.98
CA VAL A 294 -12.93 20.79 2.80
C VAL A 294 -13.61 22.13 2.59
N ALA A 295 -13.20 23.17 3.32
CA ALA A 295 -13.80 24.50 3.24
C ALA A 295 -13.68 25.13 1.84
N PRO A 296 -12.48 25.26 1.22
CA PRO A 296 -12.36 25.80 -0.14
C PRO A 296 -13.05 24.93 -1.19
N LEU A 297 -13.06 23.58 -1.04
CA LEU A 297 -13.73 22.68 -1.98
C LEU A 297 -15.25 22.70 -1.84
N SER A 298 -15.79 23.17 -0.72
CA SER A 298 -17.22 23.35 -0.49
C SER A 298 -17.71 24.75 -0.87
N ASN A 299 -16.83 25.67 -1.27
CA ASN A 299 -17.20 27.04 -1.61
C ASN A 299 -17.94 27.09 -2.96
N PRO A 300 -19.16 27.65 -3.03
CA PRO A 300 -19.95 27.69 -4.27
C PRO A 300 -19.27 28.40 -5.45
N ALA A 301 -18.47 29.45 -5.19
CA ALA A 301 -17.75 30.16 -6.25
C ALA A 301 -16.62 29.30 -6.85
N ASN A 302 -15.90 28.53 -6.01
CA ASN A 302 -14.90 27.58 -6.50
C ASN A 302 -15.54 26.43 -7.29
N GLN A 303 -16.69 25.95 -6.85
CA GLN A 303 -17.46 24.91 -7.54
C GLN A 303 -17.95 25.42 -8.91
N GLU A 304 -18.45 26.65 -9.00
CA GLU A 304 -18.85 27.26 -10.27
C GLU A 304 -17.66 27.44 -11.22
N LYS A 305 -16.53 27.92 -10.72
CA LYS A 305 -15.29 28.02 -11.50
C LYS A 305 -14.89 26.66 -12.07
N LEU A 306 -14.97 25.61 -11.27
CA LEU A 306 -14.62 24.25 -11.70
C LEU A 306 -15.59 23.70 -12.75
N ARG A 307 -16.91 23.96 -12.63
CA ARG A 307 -17.90 23.60 -13.66
C ARG A 307 -17.60 24.23 -15.01
N ASN A 308 -17.03 25.44 -15.01
CA ASN A 308 -16.73 26.20 -16.22
C ASN A 308 -15.30 25.96 -16.75
N ASP A 309 -14.47 25.22 -16.02
CA ASP A 309 -13.10 24.90 -16.44
C ASP A 309 -13.11 23.77 -17.49
N LYS A 310 -12.84 24.14 -18.76
CA LYS A 310 -12.82 23.20 -19.88
C LYS A 310 -11.81 22.08 -19.71
N GLN A 311 -10.66 22.36 -19.08
CA GLN A 311 -9.62 21.35 -18.87
C GLN A 311 -10.08 20.32 -17.83
N ALA A 312 -10.65 20.79 -16.72
CA ALA A 312 -11.22 19.91 -15.71
C ALA A 312 -12.36 19.05 -16.28
N GLN A 313 -13.26 19.66 -17.07
CA GLN A 313 -14.38 18.95 -17.68
C GLN A 313 -13.94 17.89 -18.71
N ALA A 314 -12.81 18.12 -19.41
CA ALA A 314 -12.24 17.15 -20.36
C ALA A 314 -11.70 15.88 -19.66
N ILE A 315 -11.47 15.90 -18.35
CA ILE A 315 -11.04 14.72 -17.61
C ILE A 315 -12.19 13.72 -17.38
N LYS A 316 -13.45 14.14 -17.45
CA LYS A 316 -14.61 13.23 -17.30
C LYS A 316 -14.62 12.10 -18.34
N PRO A 317 -14.56 12.38 -19.66
CA PRO A 317 -14.46 11.31 -20.65
C PRO A 317 -13.12 10.57 -20.56
N ALA A 318 -12.03 11.22 -20.16
CA ALA A 318 -10.74 10.57 -19.96
C ALA A 318 -10.81 9.53 -18.82
N LEU A 319 -11.50 9.82 -17.71
CA LEU A 319 -11.72 8.84 -16.63
C LEU A 319 -12.57 7.65 -17.10
N GLN A 320 -13.57 7.87 -17.95
CA GLN A 320 -14.33 6.76 -18.56
C GLN A 320 -13.42 5.89 -19.43
N GLN A 321 -12.53 6.50 -20.22
CA GLN A 321 -11.53 5.79 -21.00
C GLN A 321 -10.55 5.00 -20.11
N ALA A 322 -10.09 5.60 -19.00
CA ALA A 322 -9.24 4.93 -18.03
C ALA A 322 -9.91 3.67 -17.45
N ASN A 323 -11.21 3.73 -17.14
CA ASN A 323 -11.98 2.58 -16.64
C ASN A 323 -12.05 1.45 -17.68
N ARG A 324 -12.30 1.78 -18.97
CA ARG A 324 -12.29 0.77 -20.04
C ARG A 324 -10.92 0.12 -20.17
N ASN A 325 -9.86 0.91 -20.17
CA ASN A 325 -8.49 0.41 -20.29
C ASN A 325 -8.08 -0.45 -19.10
N LEU A 326 -8.50 -0.08 -17.88
CA LEU A 326 -8.27 -0.91 -16.70
C LEU A 326 -8.91 -2.29 -16.86
N LYS A 327 -10.15 -2.35 -17.37
CA LYS A 327 -10.84 -3.61 -17.64
C LYS A 327 -10.10 -4.45 -18.69
N ILE A 328 -9.70 -3.85 -19.81
CA ILE A 328 -8.93 -4.51 -20.87
C ILE A 328 -7.64 -5.13 -20.31
N LEU A 329 -6.89 -4.35 -19.51
CA LEU A 329 -5.64 -4.81 -18.92
C LEU A 329 -5.84 -5.90 -17.87
N SER A 330 -6.88 -5.77 -17.03
CA SER A 330 -7.23 -6.78 -16.05
C SER A 330 -7.61 -8.12 -16.71
N ASP A 331 -8.43 -8.09 -17.76
CA ASP A 331 -8.83 -9.28 -18.50
C ASP A 331 -7.65 -9.94 -19.23
N ALA A 332 -6.73 -9.15 -19.74
CA ALA A 332 -5.50 -9.64 -20.34
C ALA A 332 -4.53 -10.25 -19.30
N GLY A 333 -4.74 -10.00 -18.01
CA GLY A 333 -3.87 -10.48 -16.92
C GLY A 333 -2.57 -9.68 -16.80
N VAL A 334 -2.59 -8.40 -17.15
CA VAL A 334 -1.49 -7.46 -16.87
C VAL A 334 -1.37 -7.25 -15.36
N PRO A 335 -0.15 -7.18 -14.79
CA PRO A 335 0.03 -6.88 -13.38
C PRO A 335 -0.52 -5.49 -13.01
N ILE A 336 -1.50 -5.44 -12.10
CA ILE A 336 -2.12 -4.19 -11.63
C ILE A 336 -1.84 -4.00 -10.16
N ALA A 337 -1.52 -2.74 -9.77
CA ALA A 337 -1.43 -2.33 -8.38
C ALA A 337 -2.36 -1.14 -8.10
N MET A 338 -2.87 -1.07 -6.88
CA MET A 338 -3.63 0.08 -6.39
C MET A 338 -2.68 1.24 -6.09
N GLY A 339 -3.05 2.44 -6.51
CA GLY A 339 -2.41 3.70 -6.20
C GLY A 339 -3.35 4.85 -6.48
N THR A 340 -3.17 5.99 -5.83
CA THR A 340 -4.17 7.08 -5.82
C THR A 340 -3.64 8.44 -6.26
N ASP A 341 -2.33 8.61 -6.28
CA ASP A 341 -1.70 9.93 -6.43
C ASP A 341 -2.13 10.92 -5.32
N SER A 342 -2.53 10.39 -4.14
CA SER A 342 -2.95 11.19 -2.99
C SER A 342 -1.76 11.91 -2.33
N GLY A 343 -2.03 13.05 -1.70
CA GLY A 343 -1.05 13.83 -0.95
C GLY A 343 -0.09 14.67 -1.80
N ALA A 344 -0.30 14.78 -3.12
CA ALA A 344 0.49 15.65 -3.97
C ALA A 344 0.24 17.13 -3.61
N GLU A 345 1.33 17.90 -3.48
CA GLU A 345 1.24 19.34 -3.22
C GLU A 345 0.42 20.07 -4.28
N ASN A 346 -0.27 21.11 -3.87
CA ASN A 346 -1.11 21.97 -4.71
C ASN A 346 -2.29 21.24 -5.39
N ASN A 347 -2.57 20.00 -5.02
CA ASN A 347 -3.72 19.24 -5.49
C ASN A 347 -4.70 19.01 -4.34
N LEU A 348 -5.52 20.02 -4.05
CA LEU A 348 -6.56 19.94 -3.04
C LEU A 348 -7.51 18.77 -3.31
N GLY A 349 -7.95 18.12 -2.23
CA GLY A 349 -8.96 17.08 -2.33
C GLY A 349 -8.45 15.72 -2.81
N ARG A 350 -7.15 15.44 -2.69
CA ARG A 350 -6.59 14.10 -2.89
C ARG A 350 -6.30 13.45 -1.55
N TRP A 351 -7.32 12.91 -0.96
CA TRP A 351 -7.42 12.49 0.44
C TRP A 351 -6.60 11.24 0.75
N GLN A 352 -5.49 11.43 1.46
CA GLN A 352 -4.64 10.32 1.94
C GLN A 352 -5.41 9.44 2.92
N GLY A 353 -5.53 8.15 2.65
CA GLY A 353 -6.29 7.20 3.45
C GLY A 353 -7.69 6.92 2.92
N TYR A 354 -8.50 7.96 2.67
CA TYR A 354 -9.85 7.77 2.14
C TYR A 354 -9.84 7.37 0.66
N PHE A 355 -8.99 8.01 -0.16
CA PHE A 355 -8.96 7.76 -1.60
C PHE A 355 -8.50 6.36 -1.96
N GLU A 356 -7.71 5.70 -1.14
CA GLU A 356 -7.31 4.30 -1.35
C GLU A 356 -8.53 3.37 -1.35
N HIS A 357 -9.47 3.58 -0.44
CA HIS A 357 -10.73 2.83 -0.42
C HIS A 357 -11.64 3.19 -1.59
N LEU A 358 -11.70 4.47 -1.96
CA LEU A 358 -12.46 4.92 -3.11
C LEU A 358 -11.86 4.39 -4.43
N GLU A 359 -10.52 4.33 -4.54
CA GLU A 359 -9.82 3.72 -5.69
C GLU A 359 -10.23 2.25 -5.85
N MET A 360 -10.21 1.48 -4.76
CA MET A 360 -10.64 0.08 -4.80
C MET A 360 -12.11 -0.07 -5.26
N GLU A 361 -13.02 0.82 -4.83
CA GLU A 361 -14.40 0.84 -5.33
C GLU A 361 -14.47 1.16 -6.82
N MET A 362 -13.69 2.14 -7.28
CA MET A 362 -13.64 2.51 -8.69
C MET A 362 -13.05 1.38 -9.55
N MET A 363 -12.04 0.65 -9.06
CA MET A 363 -11.48 -0.51 -9.74
C MET A 363 -12.53 -1.63 -9.90
N VAL A 364 -13.35 -1.89 -8.87
CA VAL A 364 -14.48 -2.84 -8.98
C VAL A 364 -15.53 -2.33 -9.97
N LYS A 365 -15.89 -1.05 -9.92
CA LYS A 365 -16.82 -0.44 -10.88
C LYS A 365 -16.31 -0.49 -12.32
N ALA A 366 -15.00 -0.43 -12.51
CA ALA A 366 -14.35 -0.61 -13.82
C ALA A 366 -14.37 -2.08 -14.31
N GLY A 367 -14.78 -3.04 -13.48
CA GLY A 367 -15.01 -4.44 -13.87
C GLY A 367 -13.98 -5.44 -13.32
N MET A 368 -13.12 -5.06 -12.38
CA MET A 368 -12.30 -6.02 -11.63
C MET A 368 -13.13 -6.71 -10.56
N THR A 369 -12.83 -7.97 -10.27
CA THR A 369 -13.45 -8.66 -9.13
C THR A 369 -12.90 -8.14 -7.79
N PRO A 370 -13.65 -8.20 -6.68
CA PRO A 370 -13.13 -7.81 -5.36
C PRO A 370 -11.83 -8.50 -4.98
N MET A 371 -11.64 -9.78 -5.33
CA MET A 371 -10.38 -10.50 -5.09
C MET A 371 -9.21 -9.89 -5.89
N GLN A 372 -9.41 -9.59 -7.17
CA GLN A 372 -8.38 -8.94 -7.98
C GLN A 372 -7.99 -7.58 -7.40
N VAL A 373 -8.97 -6.82 -6.89
CA VAL A 373 -8.71 -5.50 -6.27
C VAL A 373 -7.96 -5.64 -4.94
N ILE A 374 -8.34 -6.61 -4.07
CA ILE A 374 -7.59 -6.89 -2.85
C ILE A 374 -6.14 -7.29 -3.17
N VAL A 375 -5.94 -8.15 -4.18
CA VAL A 375 -4.59 -8.52 -4.64
C VAL A 375 -3.84 -7.29 -5.14
N ALA A 376 -4.45 -6.44 -5.96
CA ALA A 376 -3.82 -5.21 -6.47
C ALA A 376 -3.41 -4.24 -5.34
N ALA A 377 -4.23 -4.16 -4.28
CA ALA A 377 -3.99 -3.31 -3.12
C ALA A 377 -3.04 -3.92 -2.07
N THR A 378 -2.53 -5.14 -2.28
CA THR A 378 -1.68 -5.86 -1.33
C THR A 378 -0.52 -6.57 -2.04
N GLY A 379 -0.59 -7.87 -2.28
CA GLY A 379 0.47 -8.67 -2.92
C GLY A 379 0.85 -8.22 -4.33
N GLY A 380 -0.11 -7.70 -5.10
CA GLY A 380 0.12 -7.09 -6.42
C GLY A 380 0.98 -5.84 -6.31
N GLY A 381 0.61 -4.94 -5.40
CA GLY A 381 1.40 -3.73 -5.10
C GLY A 381 2.84 -4.07 -4.73
N ALA A 382 3.03 -5.02 -3.81
CA ALA A 382 4.37 -5.47 -3.41
C ALA A 382 5.19 -6.05 -4.58
N ARG A 383 4.55 -6.88 -5.44
CA ARG A 383 5.22 -7.49 -6.61
C ARG A 383 5.60 -6.47 -7.68
N ILE A 384 4.78 -5.44 -7.88
CA ILE A 384 5.03 -4.40 -8.89
C ILE A 384 6.09 -3.43 -8.39
N THR A 385 5.98 -2.97 -7.16
CA THR A 385 6.91 -1.97 -6.61
C THR A 385 8.27 -2.56 -6.25
N LYS A 386 8.29 -3.79 -5.71
CA LYS A 386 9.49 -4.51 -5.23
C LYS A 386 10.31 -3.73 -4.19
N VAL A 387 9.69 -2.85 -3.45
CA VAL A 387 10.38 -1.99 -2.47
C VAL A 387 10.79 -2.73 -1.18
N ASP A 388 10.01 -3.73 -0.75
CA ASP A 388 10.35 -4.60 0.38
C ASP A 388 9.73 -6.00 0.16
N PRO A 389 10.51 -7.07 0.19
CA PRO A 389 9.99 -8.43 0.02
C PRO A 389 9.12 -8.91 1.20
N ARG A 390 9.08 -8.17 2.31
CA ARG A 390 8.36 -8.56 3.53
C ARG A 390 6.95 -8.01 3.63
N ILE A 391 6.45 -7.22 2.67
CA ILE A 391 5.09 -6.66 2.67
C ILE A 391 4.16 -7.38 1.69
N GLY A 392 2.86 -7.13 1.79
CA GLY A 392 1.84 -7.40 0.77
C GLY A 392 1.17 -8.76 0.84
N SER A 393 1.65 -9.71 1.63
CA SER A 393 0.97 -11.00 1.80
C SER A 393 1.05 -11.52 3.24
N ILE A 394 0.08 -12.37 3.62
CA ILE A 394 0.08 -13.06 4.91
C ILE A 394 0.75 -14.42 4.70
N GLU A 395 2.07 -14.42 4.82
CA GLU A 395 2.92 -15.61 4.63
C GLU A 395 4.06 -15.61 5.66
N PRO A 396 4.62 -16.77 6.03
CA PRO A 396 5.78 -16.82 6.93
C PRO A 396 6.95 -15.97 6.40
N GLY A 397 7.62 -15.26 7.31
CA GLY A 397 8.74 -14.35 6.99
C GLY A 397 8.33 -12.93 6.60
N LYS A 398 7.04 -12.67 6.41
CA LYS A 398 6.52 -11.33 6.12
C LYS A 398 6.30 -10.50 7.39
N TRP A 399 6.29 -9.17 7.25
CA TRP A 399 5.83 -8.30 8.33
C TRP A 399 4.38 -8.63 8.70
N ALA A 400 4.07 -8.61 9.98
CA ALA A 400 2.69 -8.69 10.46
C ALA A 400 2.01 -7.32 10.30
N ASP A 401 1.95 -6.84 9.07
CA ASP A 401 1.20 -5.65 8.66
C ASP A 401 -0.16 -6.12 8.16
N LEU A 402 -1.19 -5.96 9.00
CA LEU A 402 -2.49 -6.59 8.80
C LEU A 402 -3.63 -5.58 8.96
N LEU A 403 -4.68 -5.76 8.16
CA LEU A 403 -5.95 -5.05 8.29
C LEU A 403 -7.03 -6.05 8.69
N VAL A 404 -7.62 -5.86 9.87
CA VAL A 404 -8.73 -6.66 10.38
C VAL A 404 -10.04 -5.93 10.13
N LEU A 405 -10.99 -6.59 9.48
CA LEU A 405 -12.26 -6.04 9.05
C LEU A 405 -13.43 -6.71 9.78
N ASN A 406 -14.49 -5.94 10.03
CA ASN A 406 -15.74 -6.45 10.60
C ASN A 406 -16.58 -7.24 9.60
N ALA A 407 -16.36 -7.06 8.29
CA ALA A 407 -17.09 -7.74 7.22
C ALA A 407 -16.15 -8.24 6.13
N ASN A 408 -16.68 -9.12 5.26
CA ASN A 408 -15.90 -9.72 4.17
C ASN A 408 -15.80 -8.77 2.95
N PRO A 409 -14.61 -8.31 2.56
CA PRO A 409 -14.45 -7.42 1.41
C PRO A 409 -14.66 -8.11 0.04
N LEU A 410 -14.78 -9.45 0.01
CA LEU A 410 -15.11 -10.17 -1.22
C LEU A 410 -16.61 -10.12 -1.53
N ASP A 411 -17.45 -9.90 -0.52
CA ASP A 411 -18.90 -9.75 -0.71
C ASP A 411 -19.23 -8.31 -1.21
N ASP A 412 -18.53 -7.32 -0.68
CA ASP A 412 -18.59 -5.91 -1.10
C ASP A 412 -17.24 -5.26 -0.76
N ILE A 413 -16.57 -4.69 -1.75
CA ILE A 413 -15.27 -4.06 -1.56
C ILE A 413 -15.32 -2.90 -0.55
N ARG A 414 -16.48 -2.24 -0.38
CA ARG A 414 -16.71 -1.19 0.62
C ARG A 414 -16.55 -1.69 2.06
N ASN A 415 -16.60 -3.01 2.28
CA ASN A 415 -16.34 -3.62 3.59
C ASN A 415 -14.89 -3.41 4.06
N THR A 416 -13.97 -3.01 3.18
CA THR A 416 -12.63 -2.55 3.58
C THR A 416 -12.66 -1.32 4.48
N ARG A 417 -13.77 -0.53 4.45
CA ARG A 417 -13.99 0.62 5.35
C ARG A 417 -14.46 0.19 6.75
N GLN A 418 -14.92 -1.05 6.93
CA GLN A 418 -15.37 -1.57 8.22
C GLN A 418 -14.19 -2.08 9.06
N ILE A 419 -13.25 -1.19 9.35
CA ILE A 419 -12.00 -1.49 10.06
C ILE A 419 -12.29 -1.84 11.51
N HIS A 420 -11.90 -3.05 11.95
CA HIS A 420 -11.86 -3.45 13.35
C HIS A 420 -10.53 -3.04 14.00
N SER A 421 -9.40 -3.35 13.36
CA SER A 421 -8.07 -2.96 13.84
C SER A 421 -7.03 -3.00 12.73
N VAL A 422 -5.99 -2.20 12.89
CA VAL A 422 -4.81 -2.16 12.01
C VAL A 422 -3.60 -2.60 12.82
N TRP A 423 -2.77 -3.43 12.23
CA TRP A 423 -1.55 -3.96 12.83
C TRP A 423 -0.36 -3.63 11.93
N ILE A 424 0.73 -3.12 12.51
CA ILE A 424 1.96 -2.81 11.79
C ILE A 424 3.13 -3.42 12.56
N GLY A 425 3.88 -4.34 11.94
CA GLY A 425 4.93 -5.08 12.61
C GLY A 425 4.42 -5.80 13.87
N GLY A 426 3.19 -6.35 13.82
CA GLY A 426 2.56 -7.03 14.95
C GLY A 426 2.07 -6.11 16.09
N ASN A 427 2.21 -4.81 15.97
CA ASN A 427 1.65 -3.85 16.93
C ASN A 427 0.29 -3.38 16.45
N ARG A 428 -0.70 -3.41 17.34
CA ARG A 428 -2.00 -2.81 17.06
C ARG A 428 -1.86 -1.29 17.09
N VAL A 429 -2.09 -0.65 15.95
CA VAL A 429 -2.10 0.81 15.86
C VAL A 429 -3.33 1.32 16.61
N ALA A 430 -3.13 2.29 17.50
CA ALA A 430 -4.24 2.90 18.21
C ALA A 430 -5.19 3.57 17.22
N SER A 431 -6.47 3.22 17.29
CA SER A 431 -7.50 3.99 16.61
C SER A 431 -7.52 5.37 17.22
N VAL A 432 -7.25 6.41 16.44
CA VAL A 432 -7.57 7.78 16.85
C VAL A 432 -9.10 7.86 16.81
N HIS A 433 -9.70 7.91 18.01
CA HIS A 433 -11.13 8.14 18.21
C HIS A 433 -11.42 9.63 18.09
#